data_b5abaa095ef430cbeb7ee2eb9d45c976
#
_entry.id   b5abaa095ef430cbeb7ee2eb9d45c976
#
_cell.length_a   1.000
_cell.length_b   1.000
_cell.length_c   1.000
_cell.angle_alpha   90.00
_cell.angle_beta   90.00
_cell.angle_gamma   90.00
#
_symmetry.space_group_name_H-M   'P 1'
#
loop_
_entity.id
_entity.type
_entity.pdbx_description
1 polymer ?
#
loop_
_entity_poly.entity_id
_entity_poly.type
_entity_poly.pdbx_seq_one_letter_code
_entity_poly.pdbx_strand_id
1 'polypeptide(L)'
;MRRSFDTIGTLTDNMSLLNAKIGPNAPSTFNTIIEIPRGSTNKYEVNQETGLIHLDRVLFSPLFYPFDYGYIPQTLYLDGDPLDVLVLITHPTFPGCVIEASAIGVLEMKDEKGPDEKILCVATKDPRYGYRKDIAQVNEHTTKEITHFFQVYKELEEKSVDVVGWHGPELAIELIQKYRTDR
;
A
#
# COMPACT_ATOMS: atom_id res chain seq x y z
N MET A 1 -0.91 -52.32 4.55
CA MET A 1 -1.64 -51.14 4.95
C MET A 1 -0.88 -49.91 4.43
N ARG A 2 -1.21 -49.45 3.22
CA ARG A 2 -0.58 -48.27 2.59
C ARG A 2 -1.43 -47.05 2.95
N ARG A 3 -0.91 -46.10 3.72
CA ARG A 3 -1.53 -44.79 3.93
C ARG A 3 -1.21 -43.94 2.69
N SER A 4 -2.23 -43.47 1.99
CA SER A 4 -2.10 -42.57 0.87
C SER A 4 -1.68 -41.17 1.36
N PHE A 5 -0.66 -40.61 0.72
CA PHE A 5 -0.15 -39.25 0.98
C PHE A 5 -0.79 -38.21 0.03
N ASP A 6 -2.10 -38.27 -0.20
CA ASP A 6 -2.78 -37.48 -1.22
C ASP A 6 -3.32 -36.13 -0.72
N THR A 7 -2.86 -35.63 0.47
CA THR A 7 -3.44 -34.40 1.05
C THR A 7 -2.45 -33.21 1.13
N ILE A 8 -1.27 -33.30 0.52
CA ILE A 8 -0.26 -32.20 0.59
C ILE A 8 -0.42 -31.18 -0.56
N GLY A 9 -1.08 -31.54 -1.66
CA GLY A 9 -1.20 -30.68 -2.86
C GLY A 9 -2.11 -29.48 -2.74
N THR A 10 -3.00 -29.40 -1.73
CA THR A 10 -4.00 -28.33 -1.61
C THR A 10 -3.65 -27.21 -0.60
N LEU A 11 -2.60 -27.38 0.20
CA LEU A 11 -2.18 -26.37 1.18
C LEU A 11 -1.15 -25.35 0.63
N THR A 12 -0.42 -25.72 -0.41
CA THR A 12 0.62 -24.85 -0.99
C THR A 12 0.07 -23.80 -1.95
N ASP A 13 -1.09 -24.03 -2.59
CA ASP A 13 -1.71 -23.08 -3.52
C ASP A 13 -2.35 -21.86 -2.82
N ASN A 14 -2.54 -21.89 -1.51
CA ASN A 14 -3.21 -20.83 -0.75
C ASN A 14 -2.28 -19.85 -0.03
N MET A 15 -0.97 -20.02 -0.07
CA MET A 15 -0.02 -19.19 0.71
C MET A 15 0.70 -18.12 -0.12
N SER A 16 0.17 -17.75 -1.27
CA SER A 16 0.74 -16.66 -2.08
C SER A 16 0.12 -15.32 -1.69
N LEU A 17 0.93 -14.25 -1.66
CA LEU A 17 0.43 -12.87 -1.49
C LEU A 17 -0.59 -12.50 -2.57
N LEU A 18 -0.50 -13.09 -3.76
CA LEU A 18 -1.45 -12.89 -4.87
C LEU A 18 -2.87 -13.39 -4.53
N ASN A 19 -3.01 -14.31 -3.58
CA ASN A 19 -4.30 -14.84 -3.13
C ASN A 19 -4.89 -14.10 -1.92
N ALA A 20 -4.20 -13.06 -1.45
CA ALA A 20 -4.67 -12.25 -0.34
C ALA A 20 -6.02 -11.60 -0.68
N LYS A 21 -6.89 -11.52 0.32
CA LYS A 21 -8.23 -10.95 0.18
C LYS A 21 -8.27 -9.54 0.75
N ILE A 22 -9.02 -8.67 0.10
CA ILE A 22 -9.26 -7.30 0.57
C ILE A 22 -9.90 -7.25 1.96
N GLY A 23 -10.61 -8.30 2.33
CA GLY A 23 -11.31 -8.38 3.61
C GLY A 23 -12.81 -8.11 3.53
N PRO A 24 -13.61 -8.69 4.45
CA PRO A 24 -15.07 -8.69 4.37
C PRO A 24 -15.71 -7.32 4.64
N ASN A 25 -14.98 -6.42 5.29
CA ASN A 25 -15.50 -5.11 5.69
C ASN A 25 -15.12 -3.98 4.73
N ALA A 26 -14.44 -4.30 3.60
CA ALA A 26 -14.06 -3.28 2.63
C ALA A 26 -15.29 -2.57 2.04
N PRO A 27 -15.25 -1.24 1.87
CA PRO A 27 -14.09 -0.35 1.98
C PRO A 27 -13.89 0.28 3.38
N SER A 28 -14.69 -0.04 4.39
CA SER A 28 -14.59 0.59 5.73
C SER A 28 -13.30 0.21 6.46
N THR A 29 -12.97 -1.09 6.46
CA THR A 29 -11.66 -1.64 6.81
C THR A 29 -11.29 -2.70 5.79
N PHE A 30 -10.02 -2.77 5.47
CA PHE A 30 -9.52 -3.66 4.43
C PHE A 30 -8.10 -4.12 4.76
N ASN A 31 -7.68 -5.22 4.15
CA ASN A 31 -6.32 -5.69 4.24
C ASN A 31 -5.43 -4.90 3.29
N THR A 32 -4.22 -4.60 3.73
CA THR A 32 -3.13 -4.09 2.91
C THR A 32 -1.96 -5.05 2.98
N ILE A 33 -1.21 -5.17 1.89
CA ILE A 33 0.04 -5.92 1.85
C ILE A 33 1.16 -4.91 1.79
N ILE A 34 2.05 -4.94 2.78
CA ILE A 34 3.21 -4.05 2.81
C ILE A 34 4.32 -4.62 1.93
N GLU A 35 4.83 -3.79 1.05
CA GLU A 35 6.00 -4.09 0.23
C GLU A 35 7.25 -3.43 0.78
N ILE A 36 7.12 -2.17 1.23
CA ILE A 36 8.24 -1.33 1.65
C ILE A 36 7.99 -0.82 3.07
N PRO A 37 8.77 -1.26 4.06
CA PRO A 37 8.63 -0.74 5.43
C PRO A 37 9.20 0.68 5.54
N ARG A 38 8.64 1.48 6.43
CA ARG A 38 9.19 2.79 6.79
C ARG A 38 10.67 2.70 7.15
N GLY A 39 11.45 3.65 6.64
CA GLY A 39 12.90 3.71 6.83
C GLY A 39 13.70 2.96 5.78
N SER A 40 13.04 2.24 4.86
CA SER A 40 13.72 1.58 3.75
C SER A 40 14.15 2.56 2.67
N THR A 41 15.35 2.37 2.15
CA THR A 41 15.85 2.97 0.90
C THR A 41 15.66 2.03 -0.29
N ASN A 42 15.28 0.78 -0.04
CA ASN A 42 14.99 -0.20 -1.07
C ASN A 42 13.52 -0.14 -1.45
N LYS A 43 13.23 -0.13 -2.75
CA LYS A 43 11.90 -0.37 -3.28
C LYS A 43 11.73 -1.85 -3.55
N TYR A 44 10.76 -2.46 -2.89
CA TYR A 44 10.36 -3.84 -3.12
C TYR A 44 8.99 -3.87 -3.80
N GLU A 45 8.76 -4.90 -4.60
CA GLU A 45 7.48 -5.15 -5.27
C GLU A 45 7.13 -6.63 -5.19
N VAL A 46 5.85 -6.94 -5.10
CA VAL A 46 5.35 -8.31 -5.27
C VAL A 46 5.29 -8.63 -6.75
N ASN A 47 6.09 -9.59 -7.19
CA ASN A 47 6.04 -10.06 -8.57
C ASN A 47 4.70 -10.75 -8.84
N GLN A 48 3.94 -10.26 -9.80
CA GLN A 48 2.57 -10.70 -10.10
C GLN A 48 2.49 -12.10 -10.74
N GLU A 49 3.60 -12.67 -11.20
CA GLU A 49 3.64 -14.03 -11.72
C GLU A 49 3.96 -15.06 -10.64
N THR A 50 4.87 -14.72 -9.73
CA THR A 50 5.41 -15.66 -8.75
C THR A 50 4.87 -15.46 -7.33
N GLY A 51 4.32 -14.27 -7.03
CA GLY A 51 3.90 -13.88 -5.67
C GLY A 51 5.05 -13.68 -4.69
N LEU A 52 6.29 -13.63 -5.18
CA LEU A 52 7.48 -13.37 -4.36
C LEU A 52 7.79 -11.87 -4.31
N ILE A 53 8.39 -11.44 -3.21
CA ILE A 53 8.87 -10.08 -3.06
C ILE A 53 10.24 -9.96 -3.73
N HIS A 54 10.34 -9.02 -4.67
CA HIS A 54 11.56 -8.71 -5.39
C HIS A 54 12.07 -7.33 -4.98
N LEU A 55 13.39 -7.15 -5.01
CA LEU A 55 14.01 -5.83 -4.99
C LEU A 55 13.85 -5.24 -6.41
N ASP A 56 12.99 -4.22 -6.54
CA ASP A 56 12.87 -3.45 -7.80
C ASP A 56 14.13 -2.59 -7.99
N ARG A 57 14.40 -1.70 -7.04
CA ARG A 57 15.60 -0.86 -7.04
C ARG A 57 15.90 -0.31 -5.64
N VAL A 58 17.11 0.25 -5.51
CA VAL A 58 17.46 1.15 -4.40
C VAL A 58 17.11 2.57 -4.85
N LEU A 59 16.54 3.40 -3.97
CA LEU A 59 16.30 4.81 -4.29
C LEU A 59 17.61 5.49 -4.70
N PHE A 60 17.58 6.28 -5.75
CA PHE A 60 18.76 6.97 -6.26
C PHE A 60 19.18 8.14 -5.35
N SER A 61 18.24 8.65 -4.56
CA SER A 61 18.46 9.70 -3.56
C SER A 61 18.75 9.11 -2.18
N PRO A 62 19.33 9.88 -1.23
CA PRO A 62 19.56 9.44 0.15
C PRO A 62 18.27 9.44 0.99
N LEU A 63 17.11 9.52 0.37
CA LEU A 63 15.81 9.46 1.02
C LEU A 63 15.46 8.04 1.47
N PHE A 64 14.50 7.95 2.36
CA PHE A 64 13.85 6.70 2.76
C PHE A 64 12.35 6.90 2.81
N TYR A 65 11.59 5.83 2.68
CA TYR A 65 10.12 5.87 2.80
C TYR A 65 9.72 6.31 4.21
N PRO A 66 8.97 7.42 4.38
CA PRO A 66 8.59 7.91 5.71
C PRO A 66 7.36 7.20 6.31
N PHE A 67 6.82 6.19 5.63
CA PHE A 67 5.65 5.38 5.99
C PHE A 67 5.86 3.93 5.54
N ASP A 68 5.04 3.01 6.02
CA ASP A 68 4.94 1.69 5.39
C ASP A 68 4.16 1.84 4.08
N TYR A 69 4.69 1.30 2.98
CA TYR A 69 4.12 1.38 1.65
C TYR A 69 3.74 0.01 1.14
N GLY A 70 2.64 -0.09 0.41
CA GLY A 70 2.19 -1.33 -0.19
C GLY A 70 0.91 -1.10 -0.99
N TYR A 71 0.07 -2.12 -1.09
CA TYR A 71 -1.12 -2.08 -1.91
C TYR A 71 -2.35 -2.74 -1.26
N ILE A 72 -3.52 -2.49 -1.84
CA ILE A 72 -4.79 -3.14 -1.47
C ILE A 72 -5.00 -4.35 -2.39
N PRO A 73 -5.02 -5.58 -1.87
CA PRO A 73 -5.29 -6.76 -2.69
C PRO A 73 -6.70 -6.72 -3.28
N GLN A 74 -6.91 -7.41 -4.41
CA GLN A 74 -8.17 -7.43 -5.15
C GLN A 74 -8.65 -6.03 -5.58
N THR A 75 -7.71 -5.17 -5.93
CA THR A 75 -7.96 -3.91 -6.65
C THR A 75 -7.15 -3.89 -7.95
N LEU A 76 -7.59 -3.12 -8.93
CA LEU A 76 -6.88 -2.92 -10.20
C LEU A 76 -7.04 -1.46 -10.61
N TYR A 77 -5.94 -0.71 -10.54
CA TYR A 77 -5.93 0.70 -10.88
C TYR A 77 -5.66 0.93 -12.38
N LEU A 78 -5.57 2.20 -12.80
CA LEU A 78 -5.50 2.60 -14.21
C LEU A 78 -4.20 2.18 -14.91
N ASP A 79 -3.12 2.04 -14.18
CA ASP A 79 -1.81 1.58 -14.67
C ASP A 79 -1.67 0.06 -14.77
N GLY A 80 -2.68 -0.69 -14.32
CA GLY A 80 -2.69 -2.15 -14.31
C GLY A 80 -2.22 -2.80 -13.00
N ASP A 81 -1.80 -2.00 -12.03
CA ASP A 81 -1.38 -2.44 -10.70
C ASP A 81 -2.50 -2.27 -9.66
N PRO A 82 -2.43 -2.92 -8.49
CA PRO A 82 -3.35 -2.66 -7.40
C PRO A 82 -3.25 -1.22 -6.87
N LEU A 83 -4.30 -0.73 -6.18
CA LEU A 83 -4.27 0.58 -5.51
C LEU A 83 -3.18 0.65 -4.44
N ASP A 84 -2.32 1.64 -4.55
CA ASP A 84 -1.24 1.93 -3.61
C ASP A 84 -1.74 2.50 -2.29
N VAL A 85 -1.08 2.11 -1.20
CA VAL A 85 -1.36 2.61 0.15
C VAL A 85 -0.12 3.09 0.88
N LEU A 86 -0.33 4.14 1.69
CA LEU A 86 0.60 4.65 2.68
C LEU A 86 0.01 4.35 4.06
N VAL A 87 0.69 3.53 4.86
CA VAL A 87 0.16 3.11 6.16
C VAL A 87 0.92 3.79 7.29
N LEU A 88 0.19 4.61 8.06
CA LEU A 88 0.71 5.18 9.30
C LEU A 88 0.57 4.16 10.42
N ILE A 89 1.71 3.79 10.98
CA ILE A 89 1.84 2.81 12.06
C ILE A 89 2.98 3.21 13.00
N THR A 90 2.89 2.85 14.27
CA THR A 90 3.88 3.22 15.29
C THR A 90 5.29 2.70 14.97
N HIS A 91 5.41 1.43 14.63
CA HIS A 91 6.67 0.79 14.27
C HIS A 91 6.58 0.23 12.85
N PRO A 92 7.66 0.30 12.06
CA PRO A 92 7.68 -0.27 10.73
C PRO A 92 7.42 -1.78 10.78
N THR A 93 6.77 -2.29 9.75
CA THR A 93 6.55 -3.73 9.60
C THR A 93 7.63 -4.38 8.73
N PHE A 94 7.28 -5.33 7.90
CA PHE A 94 8.23 -6.03 7.01
C PHE A 94 7.54 -6.37 5.67
N PRO A 95 8.30 -6.56 4.60
CA PRO A 95 7.75 -6.93 3.30
C PRO A 95 6.93 -8.23 3.37
N GLY A 96 5.69 -8.19 2.85
CA GLY A 96 4.73 -9.30 2.92
C GLY A 96 3.82 -9.27 4.15
N CYS A 97 4.00 -8.33 5.07
CA CYS A 97 3.10 -8.18 6.21
C CYS A 97 1.70 -7.76 5.74
N VAL A 98 0.67 -8.46 6.20
CA VAL A 98 -0.73 -8.08 5.97
C VAL A 98 -1.24 -7.29 7.17
N ILE A 99 -1.74 -6.08 6.91
CA ILE A 99 -2.28 -5.18 7.94
C ILE A 99 -3.75 -4.91 7.64
N GLU A 100 -4.61 -5.05 8.65
CA GLU A 100 -5.97 -4.49 8.58
C GLU A 100 -5.89 -2.98 8.78
N ALA A 101 -6.32 -2.23 7.77
CA ALA A 101 -6.22 -0.77 7.73
C ALA A 101 -7.59 -0.11 7.50
N SER A 102 -7.68 1.17 7.81
CA SER A 102 -8.78 2.04 7.39
C SER A 102 -8.23 3.30 6.71
N ALA A 103 -8.86 3.70 5.61
CA ALA A 103 -8.48 4.91 4.89
C ALA A 103 -8.87 6.17 5.67
N ILE A 104 -7.98 7.16 5.65
CA ILE A 104 -8.18 8.47 6.28
C ILE A 104 -7.97 9.64 5.31
N GLY A 105 -7.52 9.37 4.09
CA GLY A 105 -7.34 10.38 3.05
C GLY A 105 -6.70 9.82 1.79
N VAL A 106 -6.47 10.70 0.82
CA VAL A 106 -5.82 10.40 -0.46
C VAL A 106 -4.82 11.50 -0.79
N LEU A 107 -3.62 11.12 -1.20
CA LEU A 107 -2.71 12.00 -1.91
C LEU A 107 -2.98 11.91 -3.40
N GLU A 108 -3.52 12.97 -4.00
CA GLU A 108 -3.67 13.08 -5.44
C GLU A 108 -2.35 13.51 -6.06
N MET A 109 -1.83 12.69 -6.93
CA MET A 109 -0.60 12.95 -7.65
C MET A 109 -0.63 12.35 -9.06
N LYS A 110 0.32 12.78 -9.89
CA LYS A 110 0.53 12.27 -11.24
C LYS A 110 2.02 12.04 -11.45
N ASP A 111 2.34 11.00 -12.13
CA ASP A 111 3.70 10.73 -12.61
C ASP A 111 3.73 10.64 -14.14
N GLU A 112 4.83 10.17 -14.70
CA GLU A 112 5.03 10.03 -16.14
C GLU A 112 4.04 9.07 -16.83
N LYS A 113 3.36 8.21 -16.06
CA LYS A 113 2.34 7.26 -16.57
C LYS A 113 0.92 7.81 -16.48
N GLY A 114 0.70 8.87 -15.71
CA GLY A 114 -0.62 9.48 -15.51
C GLY A 114 -1.03 9.61 -14.04
N PRO A 115 -2.35 9.58 -13.74
CA PRO A 115 -2.84 9.61 -12.35
C PRO A 115 -2.26 8.48 -11.51
N ASP A 116 -1.83 8.81 -10.30
CA ASP A 116 -1.11 7.89 -9.39
C ASP A 116 -1.46 8.20 -7.92
N GLU A 117 -2.77 8.17 -7.60
CA GLU A 117 -3.26 8.47 -6.25
C GLU A 117 -2.79 7.44 -5.23
N LYS A 118 -2.43 7.91 -4.04
CA LYS A 118 -2.03 7.07 -2.91
C LYS A 118 -3.05 7.15 -1.79
N ILE A 119 -3.59 6.02 -1.37
CA ILE A 119 -4.53 5.96 -0.25
C ILE A 119 -3.76 6.08 1.05
N LEU A 120 -4.03 7.11 1.86
CA LEU A 120 -3.47 7.23 3.21
C LEU A 120 -4.32 6.44 4.19
N CYS A 121 -3.69 5.52 4.89
CA CYS A 121 -4.34 4.60 5.82
C CYS A 121 -3.70 4.66 7.21
N VAL A 122 -4.43 4.11 8.19
CA VAL A 122 -3.92 3.79 9.52
C VAL A 122 -4.14 2.31 9.81
N ALA A 123 -3.19 1.67 10.50
CA ALA A 123 -3.36 0.32 11.01
C ALA A 123 -4.45 0.32 12.10
N THR A 124 -5.55 -0.43 11.91
CA THR A 124 -6.73 -0.36 12.79
C THR A 124 -6.43 -0.79 14.23
N LYS A 125 -5.46 -1.68 14.42
CA LYS A 125 -5.06 -2.21 15.73
C LYS A 125 -3.90 -1.46 16.38
N ASP A 126 -3.43 -0.37 15.78
CA ASP A 126 -2.44 0.50 16.41
C ASP A 126 -3.13 1.50 17.36
N PRO A 127 -2.88 1.44 18.68
CA PRO A 127 -3.54 2.32 19.65
C PRO A 127 -3.17 3.80 19.47
N ARG A 128 -2.09 4.12 18.74
CA ARG A 128 -1.64 5.50 18.50
C ARG A 128 -2.19 6.08 17.20
N TYR A 129 -2.57 5.24 16.23
CA TYR A 129 -3.04 5.66 14.92
C TYR A 129 -4.46 5.21 14.59
N GLY A 130 -4.88 4.01 15.00
CA GLY A 130 -6.12 3.35 14.57
C GLY A 130 -7.43 4.05 14.92
N TYR A 131 -7.41 5.04 15.81
CA TYR A 131 -8.58 5.85 16.14
C TYR A 131 -8.86 6.97 15.12
N ARG A 132 -7.88 7.32 14.27
CA ARG A 132 -8.05 8.39 13.28
C ARG A 132 -8.99 7.95 12.16
N LYS A 133 -9.83 8.89 11.73
CA LYS A 133 -10.85 8.66 10.69
C LYS A 133 -10.73 9.66 9.54
N ASP A 134 -9.88 10.67 9.70
CA ASP A 134 -9.73 11.76 8.75
C ASP A 134 -8.28 12.24 8.74
N ILE A 135 -7.80 12.69 7.58
CA ILE A 135 -6.46 13.26 7.41
C ILE A 135 -6.27 14.52 8.28
N ALA A 136 -7.32 15.27 8.58
CA ALA A 136 -7.27 16.42 9.46
C ALA A 136 -6.82 16.06 10.90
N GLN A 137 -6.86 14.80 11.28
CA GLN A 137 -6.35 14.28 12.56
C GLN A 137 -4.86 13.89 12.50
N VAL A 138 -4.24 13.97 11.34
CA VAL A 138 -2.81 13.72 11.16
C VAL A 138 -2.04 15.02 11.40
N ASN A 139 -0.86 14.92 12.01
CA ASN A 139 0.02 16.08 12.18
C ASN A 139 0.36 16.66 10.80
N GLU A 140 0.20 17.97 10.64
CA GLU A 140 0.47 18.68 9.39
C GLU A 140 1.90 18.44 8.86
N HIS A 141 2.87 18.31 9.76
CA HIS A 141 4.24 18.03 9.35
C HIS A 141 4.38 16.64 8.69
N THR A 142 3.64 15.64 9.17
CA THR A 142 3.63 14.30 8.55
C THR A 142 3.13 14.35 7.11
N THR A 143 2.06 15.08 6.84
CA THR A 143 1.56 15.23 5.46
C THR A 143 2.53 16.02 4.57
N LYS A 144 3.23 17.00 5.12
CA LYS A 144 4.31 17.73 4.43
C LYS A 144 5.50 16.83 4.10
N GLU A 145 5.92 15.96 5.02
CA GLU A 145 7.00 14.98 4.78
C GLU A 145 6.64 14.00 3.68
N ILE A 146 5.40 13.47 3.70
CA ILE A 146 4.89 12.57 2.66
C ILE A 146 4.87 13.28 1.30
N THR A 147 4.31 14.49 1.24
CA THR A 147 4.26 15.30 0.02
C THR A 147 5.65 15.54 -0.54
N HIS A 148 6.57 16.00 0.31
CA HIS A 148 7.95 16.27 -0.09
C HIS A 148 8.66 15.02 -0.59
N PHE A 149 8.48 13.88 0.08
CA PHE A 149 9.05 12.60 -0.38
C PHE A 149 8.65 12.32 -1.83
N PHE A 150 7.36 12.37 -2.16
CA PHE A 150 6.89 12.07 -3.52
C PHE A 150 7.32 13.11 -4.55
N GLN A 151 7.46 14.38 -4.16
CA GLN A 151 7.92 15.43 -5.06
C GLN A 151 9.36 15.21 -5.54
N VAL A 152 10.22 14.60 -4.70
CA VAL A 152 11.66 14.56 -4.97
C VAL A 152 12.28 13.17 -5.09
N TYR A 153 11.56 12.08 -4.72
CA TYR A 153 12.16 10.74 -4.62
C TYR A 153 12.62 10.16 -5.98
N LYS A 154 12.02 10.61 -7.09
CA LYS A 154 12.39 10.23 -8.46
C LYS A 154 13.27 11.29 -9.17
N GLU A 155 13.64 12.40 -8.51
CA GLU A 155 14.36 13.51 -9.15
C GLU A 155 15.71 13.08 -9.74
N LEU A 156 16.48 12.27 -9.00
CA LEU A 156 17.76 11.72 -9.50
C LEU A 156 17.58 10.58 -10.52
N GLU A 157 16.36 10.11 -10.75
CA GLU A 157 15.98 9.22 -11.84
C GLU A 157 15.55 10.02 -13.09
N GLU A 158 15.67 11.35 -13.07
CA GLU A 158 15.23 12.27 -14.13
C GLU A 158 13.74 12.15 -14.48
N LYS A 159 12.92 11.77 -13.47
CA LYS A 159 11.47 11.64 -13.59
C LYS A 159 10.78 12.69 -12.73
N SER A 160 9.68 13.23 -13.24
CA SER A 160 8.86 14.21 -12.54
C SER A 160 7.65 13.57 -11.89
N VAL A 161 7.28 14.10 -10.74
CA VAL A 161 6.03 13.80 -10.06
C VAL A 161 5.34 15.14 -9.78
N ASP A 162 4.06 15.24 -10.11
CA ASP A 162 3.22 16.39 -9.80
C ASP A 162 2.26 16.02 -8.66
N VAL A 163 2.46 16.60 -7.49
CA VAL A 163 1.58 16.42 -6.34
C VAL A 163 0.51 17.51 -6.36
N VAL A 164 -0.73 17.11 -6.58
CA VAL A 164 -1.89 18.02 -6.68
C VAL A 164 -2.36 18.45 -5.30
N GLY A 165 -2.52 17.50 -4.37
CA GLY A 165 -2.96 17.82 -3.01
C GLY A 165 -3.52 16.63 -2.25
N TRP A 166 -4.11 16.94 -1.09
CA TRP A 166 -4.72 15.97 -0.20
C TRP A 166 -6.24 16.06 -0.22
N HIS A 167 -6.90 14.89 -0.15
CA HIS A 167 -8.35 14.74 -0.03
C HIS A 167 -8.70 13.94 1.22
N GLY A 168 -9.96 14.05 1.66
CA GLY A 168 -10.51 13.31 2.79
C GLY A 168 -10.76 11.82 2.50
N PRO A 169 -11.27 11.08 3.51
CA PRO A 169 -11.53 9.65 3.41
C PRO A 169 -12.63 9.28 2.40
N GLU A 170 -13.52 10.21 2.05
CA GLU A 170 -14.61 9.97 1.11
C GLU A 170 -14.08 9.57 -0.27
N LEU A 171 -13.07 10.30 -0.77
CA LEU A 171 -12.42 9.96 -2.05
C LEU A 171 -11.72 8.61 -1.98
N ALA A 172 -11.07 8.28 -0.86
CA ALA A 172 -10.44 6.98 -0.67
C ALA A 172 -11.46 5.83 -0.77
N ILE A 173 -12.60 5.97 -0.11
CA ILE A 173 -13.70 5.00 -0.15
C ILE A 173 -14.22 4.84 -1.57
N GLU A 174 -14.42 5.95 -2.29
CA GLU A 174 -14.86 5.94 -3.69
C GLU A 174 -13.87 5.20 -4.59
N LEU A 175 -12.55 5.49 -4.48
CA LEU A 175 -11.51 4.84 -5.27
C LEU A 175 -11.46 3.33 -4.98
N ILE A 176 -11.50 2.91 -3.70
CA ILE A 176 -11.51 1.50 -3.34
C ILE A 176 -12.74 0.81 -3.91
N GLN A 177 -13.94 1.41 -3.80
CA GLN A 177 -15.15 0.84 -4.38
C GLN A 177 -15.10 0.75 -5.89
N LYS A 178 -14.55 1.74 -6.57
CA LYS A 178 -14.44 1.81 -8.03
C LYS A 178 -13.52 0.75 -8.59
N TYR A 179 -12.36 0.55 -7.95
CA TYR A 179 -11.27 -0.28 -8.48
C TYR A 179 -11.17 -1.68 -7.88
N ARG A 180 -12.04 -2.08 -6.94
CA ARG A 180 -12.03 -3.45 -6.43
C ARG A 180 -12.55 -4.45 -7.46
N THR A 181 -11.92 -5.65 -7.49
CA THR A 181 -12.15 -6.70 -8.49
C THR A 181 -12.86 -7.94 -7.96
N ASP A 182 -13.15 -8.00 -6.66
CA ASP A 182 -13.74 -9.15 -5.97
C ASP A 182 -15.28 -9.12 -5.89
N ARG A 183 -15.93 -8.34 -6.77
CA ARG A 183 -17.40 -8.20 -6.86
C ARG A 183 -18.06 -9.36 -7.59
#